data_c3f35f0ed68a898f8b9f6e56a113152b
#
_entry.id   c3f35f0ed68a898f8b9f6e56a113152b
#
_cell.length_a   1.000
_cell.length_b   1.000
_cell.length_c   1.000
_cell.angle_alpha   90.00
_cell.angle_beta   90.00
_cell.angle_gamma   90.00
#
_symmetry.space_group_name_H-M   'P 1'
#
loop_
_entity.id
_entity.type
_entity.pdbx_description
1 polymer ?
#
loop_
_entity_poly.entity_id
_entity_poly.type
_entity_poly.pdbx_seq_one_letter_code
_entity_poly.pdbx_strand_id
1 'polypeptide(L)'
;MTSAHEIEFFFDCSSPWTYLAFHNIQPIAAALDARIRWRPFMVGGVFNTINPTVYASRQHSVPAKSAYAKKSLRDWARWSGVEITPHPLTVFPVNSVKVMRGCLVLDREGRLPAFARAAFEAYFRDDVDISQDDGVRKVCAVAGVDADALLAAIADRAVKDELRANTDELIARGGYGSPTIFVGGDDMYFGNDHLPLVQAALLRLRGH
;
A
#
# COMPACT_ATOMS: atom_id res chain seq x y z
N MET A 1 12.00 -16.71 -12.31
CA MET A 1 13.13 -15.75 -12.42
C MET A 1 12.52 -14.39 -12.51
N THR A 2 12.66 -13.56 -11.47
CA THR A 2 12.26 -12.14 -11.50
C THR A 2 13.09 -11.42 -12.57
N SER A 3 12.42 -10.64 -13.43
CA SER A 3 13.13 -9.81 -14.43
C SER A 3 14.02 -8.81 -13.69
N ALA A 4 15.22 -8.57 -14.18
CA ALA A 4 16.15 -7.56 -13.61
C ALA A 4 15.55 -6.13 -13.55
N HIS A 5 14.38 -5.91 -14.14
CA HIS A 5 13.66 -4.65 -14.19
C HIS A 5 12.29 -4.73 -13.50
N GLU A 6 12.14 -5.60 -12.50
CA GLU A 6 10.90 -5.74 -11.75
C GLU A 6 11.05 -5.21 -10.33
N ILE A 7 10.03 -4.44 -9.91
CA ILE A 7 9.82 -3.98 -8.55
C ILE A 7 8.66 -4.78 -7.97
N GLU A 8 8.85 -5.46 -6.86
CA GLU A 8 7.73 -6.00 -6.10
C GLU A 8 7.33 -4.97 -5.04
N PHE A 9 6.10 -4.49 -5.13
CA PHE A 9 5.59 -3.46 -4.23
C PHE A 9 4.50 -4.06 -3.33
N PHE A 10 4.90 -4.42 -2.11
CA PHE A 10 3.98 -4.90 -1.07
C PHE A 10 3.32 -3.72 -0.38
N PHE A 11 1.98 -3.70 -0.39
CA PHE A 11 1.23 -2.53 0.08
C PHE A 11 -0.08 -2.89 0.77
N ASP A 12 -0.52 -1.97 1.64
CA ASP A 12 -1.84 -1.98 2.29
C ASP A 12 -2.42 -0.56 2.27
N CYS A 13 -3.66 -0.42 1.81
CA CYS A 13 -4.34 0.87 1.68
C CYS A 13 -4.66 1.56 3.01
N SER A 14 -4.40 0.94 4.15
CA SER A 14 -4.57 1.55 5.48
C SER A 14 -3.40 2.44 5.93
N SER A 15 -2.32 2.53 5.15
CA SER A 15 -1.11 3.30 5.51
C SER A 15 -0.97 4.57 4.65
N PRO A 16 -0.88 5.78 5.27
CA PRO A 16 -0.69 7.01 4.53
C PRO A 16 0.71 7.09 3.87
N TRP A 17 1.72 6.48 4.49
CA TRP A 17 3.05 6.36 3.90
C TRP A 17 3.07 5.47 2.67
N THR A 18 2.19 4.47 2.65
CA THR A 18 1.99 3.61 1.48
C THR A 18 1.28 4.37 0.37
N TYR A 19 0.31 5.23 0.69
CA TYR A 19 -0.35 6.08 -0.31
C TYR A 19 0.68 6.97 -1.04
N LEU A 20 1.56 7.65 -0.28
CA LEU A 20 2.64 8.44 -0.85
C LEU A 20 3.58 7.61 -1.73
N ALA A 21 4.05 6.48 -1.22
CA ALA A 21 4.95 5.61 -1.96
C ALA A 21 4.30 5.01 -3.22
N PHE A 22 3.02 4.62 -3.13
CA PHE A 22 2.25 4.15 -4.27
C PHE A 22 2.15 5.20 -5.37
N HIS A 23 1.94 6.47 -5.00
CA HIS A 23 1.92 7.58 -5.94
C HIS A 23 3.30 7.81 -6.57
N ASN A 24 4.33 7.88 -5.73
CA ASN A 24 5.68 8.29 -6.13
C ASN A 24 6.48 7.22 -6.87
N ILE A 25 6.21 5.91 -6.64
CA ILE A 25 6.94 4.83 -7.31
C ILE A 25 6.61 4.71 -8.81
N GLN A 26 5.39 5.08 -9.20
CA GLN A 26 4.92 4.91 -10.57
C GLN A 26 5.72 5.74 -11.60
N PRO A 27 5.96 7.06 -11.39
CA PRO A 27 6.81 7.82 -12.30
C PRO A 27 8.28 7.34 -12.31
N ILE A 28 8.80 6.83 -11.19
CA ILE A 28 10.16 6.25 -11.13
C ILE A 28 10.21 4.99 -12.01
N ALA A 29 9.25 4.10 -11.85
CA ALA A 29 9.17 2.88 -12.65
C ALA A 29 9.02 3.19 -14.15
N ALA A 30 8.13 4.13 -14.49
CA ALA A 30 7.92 4.55 -15.89
C ALA A 30 9.19 5.16 -16.51
N ALA A 31 9.91 6.05 -15.79
CA ALA A 31 11.16 6.66 -16.27
C ALA A 31 12.28 5.64 -16.49
N LEU A 32 12.23 4.52 -15.78
CA LEU A 32 13.23 3.46 -15.87
C LEU A 32 12.70 2.23 -16.63
N ASP A 33 11.57 2.28 -17.31
CA ASP A 33 10.94 1.14 -17.97
C ASP A 33 10.95 -0.12 -17.09
N ALA A 34 10.66 0.07 -15.80
CA ALA A 34 10.59 -1.00 -14.83
C ALA A 34 9.14 -1.42 -14.60
N ARG A 35 8.92 -2.73 -14.51
CA ARG A 35 7.60 -3.26 -14.21
C ARG A 35 7.36 -3.25 -12.70
N ILE A 36 6.20 -2.75 -12.27
CA ILE A 36 5.75 -2.91 -10.89
C ILE A 36 4.85 -4.14 -10.81
N ARG A 37 5.25 -5.10 -9.98
CA ARG A 37 4.42 -6.21 -9.53
C ARG A 37 3.78 -5.82 -8.23
N TRP A 38 2.50 -5.52 -8.30
CA TRP A 38 1.73 -5.14 -7.12
C TRP A 38 1.46 -6.36 -6.24
N ARG A 39 1.71 -6.21 -4.94
CA ARG A 39 1.57 -7.28 -3.95
C ARG A 39 0.70 -6.80 -2.79
N PRO A 40 -0.65 -6.82 -2.96
CA PRO A 40 -1.56 -6.53 -1.87
C PRO A 40 -1.34 -7.51 -0.70
N PHE A 41 -1.23 -6.99 0.53
CA PHE A 41 -1.08 -7.79 1.73
C PHE A 41 -1.81 -7.15 2.91
N MET A 42 -1.88 -7.81 4.07
CA MET A 42 -2.52 -7.29 5.28
C MET A 42 -1.48 -6.85 6.30
N VAL A 43 -1.30 -5.53 6.47
CA VAL A 43 -0.34 -4.97 7.43
C VAL A 43 -0.68 -5.35 8.88
N GLY A 44 -1.96 -5.48 9.22
CA GLY A 44 -2.38 -5.98 10.53
C GLY A 44 -1.91 -7.40 10.81
N GLY A 45 -1.84 -8.27 9.79
CA GLY A 45 -1.28 -9.61 9.92
C GLY A 45 0.21 -9.58 10.29
N VAL A 46 0.97 -8.71 9.63
CA VAL A 46 2.40 -8.49 9.94
C VAL A 46 2.59 -7.96 11.37
N PHE A 47 1.81 -6.94 11.77
CA PHE A 47 1.93 -6.37 13.12
C PHE A 47 1.59 -7.39 14.21
N ASN A 48 0.58 -8.24 13.99
CA ASN A 48 0.21 -9.26 14.96
C ASN A 48 1.26 -10.37 15.10
N THR A 49 2.03 -10.62 14.04
CA THR A 49 2.96 -11.76 13.99
C THR A 49 4.37 -11.38 14.42
N ILE A 50 4.93 -10.32 13.83
CA ILE A 50 6.36 -10.01 13.97
C ILE A 50 6.66 -8.58 14.45
N ASN A 51 5.70 -7.66 14.40
CA ASN A 51 5.92 -6.25 14.76
C ASN A 51 4.86 -5.68 15.72
N PRO A 52 4.60 -6.32 16.89
CA PRO A 52 3.59 -5.87 17.84
C PRO A 52 3.93 -4.52 18.51
N THR A 53 5.19 -4.09 18.43
CA THR A 53 5.66 -2.81 18.98
C THR A 53 4.97 -1.59 18.36
N VAL A 54 4.40 -1.74 17.17
CA VAL A 54 3.57 -0.69 16.53
C VAL A 54 2.37 -0.32 17.40
N TYR A 55 1.71 -1.30 18.03
CA TYR A 55 0.58 -1.05 18.92
C TYR A 55 1.00 -0.33 20.21
N ALA A 56 2.10 -0.74 20.80
CA ALA A 56 2.66 -0.10 21.99
C ALA A 56 3.07 1.36 21.69
N SER A 57 3.67 1.63 20.54
CA SER A 57 4.05 3.00 20.13
C SER A 57 2.86 3.92 19.89
N ARG A 58 1.70 3.36 19.50
CA ARG A 58 0.44 4.13 19.37
C ARG A 58 -0.15 4.48 20.74
N GLN A 59 -0.06 3.57 21.70
CA GLN A 59 -0.57 3.77 23.07
C GLN A 59 0.33 4.70 23.90
N HIS A 60 1.63 4.60 23.73
CA HIS A 60 2.65 5.35 24.50
C HIS A 60 3.47 6.24 23.56
N SER A 61 2.80 7.17 22.90
CA SER A 61 3.45 8.04 21.94
C SER A 61 4.29 9.13 22.64
N VAL A 62 5.51 9.38 22.13
CA VAL A 62 6.32 10.52 22.53
C VAL A 62 5.80 11.77 21.82
N PRO A 63 5.32 12.83 22.53
CA PRO A 63 4.66 13.98 21.90
C PRO A 63 5.48 14.62 20.77
N ALA A 64 6.77 14.83 20.99
CA ALA A 64 7.66 15.41 19.98
C ALA A 64 7.77 14.54 18.71
N LYS A 65 7.87 13.22 18.86
CA LYS A 65 7.89 12.28 17.72
C LYS A 65 6.56 12.30 16.96
N SER A 66 5.44 12.32 17.68
CA SER A 66 4.10 12.38 17.07
C SER A 66 3.88 13.68 16.31
N ALA A 67 4.30 14.82 16.88
CA ALA A 67 4.23 16.11 16.21
C ALA A 67 5.07 16.14 14.93
N TYR A 68 6.30 15.63 14.99
CA TYR A 68 7.18 15.54 13.83
C TYR A 68 6.60 14.58 12.75
N ALA A 69 6.09 13.42 13.14
CA ALA A 69 5.50 12.47 12.20
C ALA A 69 4.31 13.08 11.43
N LYS A 70 3.44 13.83 12.12
CA LYS A 70 2.34 14.56 11.48
C LYS A 70 2.85 15.65 10.54
N LYS A 71 3.89 16.40 10.94
CA LYS A 71 4.52 17.40 10.08
C LYS A 71 5.14 16.75 8.85
N SER A 72 5.92 15.72 9.04
CA SER A 72 6.61 14.99 7.97
C SER A 72 5.62 14.43 6.94
N LEU A 73 4.51 13.82 7.39
CA LEU A 73 3.47 13.33 6.50
C LEU A 73 2.87 14.45 5.64
N ARG A 74 2.58 15.61 6.24
CA ARG A 74 2.06 16.78 5.48
C ARG A 74 3.06 17.32 4.47
N ASP A 75 4.34 17.38 4.84
CA ASP A 75 5.38 17.89 3.96
C ASP A 75 5.58 16.94 2.76
N TRP A 76 5.60 15.63 3.00
CA TRP A 76 5.65 14.63 1.95
C TRP A 76 4.41 14.66 1.05
N ALA A 77 3.21 14.80 1.61
CA ALA A 77 1.97 14.91 0.86
C ALA A 77 2.01 16.13 -0.09
N ARG A 78 2.42 17.28 0.45
CA ARG A 78 2.58 18.52 -0.35
C ARG A 78 3.63 18.35 -1.45
N TRP A 79 4.78 17.76 -1.13
CA TRP A 79 5.85 17.52 -2.09
C TRP A 79 5.41 16.58 -3.22
N SER A 80 4.62 15.57 -2.89
CA SER A 80 4.09 14.59 -3.84
C SER A 80 2.86 15.08 -4.62
N GLY A 81 2.26 16.22 -4.26
CA GLY A 81 0.98 16.66 -4.84
C GLY A 81 -0.20 15.77 -4.46
N VAL A 82 -0.11 15.09 -3.31
CA VAL A 82 -1.14 14.18 -2.79
C VAL A 82 -1.92 14.86 -1.67
N GLU A 83 -3.25 14.76 -1.71
CA GLU A 83 -4.11 15.30 -0.67
C GLU A 83 -4.36 14.26 0.42
N ILE A 84 -4.03 14.63 1.66
CA ILE A 84 -4.30 13.83 2.86
C ILE A 84 -4.98 14.71 3.90
N THR A 85 -6.19 14.31 4.30
CA THR A 85 -6.94 14.98 5.37
C THR A 85 -6.20 14.88 6.70
N PRO A 86 -6.10 15.97 7.47
CA PRO A 86 -5.46 15.95 8.77
C PRO A 86 -6.09 14.95 9.75
N HIS A 87 -5.25 14.18 10.42
CA HIS A 87 -5.70 13.27 11.48
C HIS A 87 -6.30 14.02 12.70
N PRO A 88 -7.23 13.36 13.43
CA PRO A 88 -7.67 11.97 13.26
C PRO A 88 -8.70 11.82 12.14
N LEU A 89 -8.63 10.72 11.39
CA LEU A 89 -9.71 10.27 10.52
C LEU A 89 -10.83 9.68 11.38
N THR A 90 -12.06 9.68 10.84
CA THR A 90 -13.27 9.17 11.54
C THR A 90 -13.08 7.70 11.95
N VAL A 91 -12.45 6.89 11.08
CA VAL A 91 -12.12 5.49 11.35
C VAL A 91 -10.61 5.30 11.20
N PHE A 92 -9.90 5.14 12.34
CA PHE A 92 -8.46 4.88 12.34
C PHE A 92 -8.05 3.95 13.49
N PRO A 93 -7.32 2.87 13.24
CA PRO A 93 -6.97 2.32 11.92
C PRO A 93 -8.18 1.69 11.21
N VAL A 94 -8.21 1.76 9.89
CA VAL A 94 -9.26 1.13 9.09
C VAL A 94 -8.92 -0.35 8.81
N ASN A 95 -9.96 -1.17 8.70
CA ASN A 95 -9.82 -2.54 8.19
C ASN A 95 -9.91 -2.53 6.66
N SER A 96 -8.76 -2.60 5.99
CA SER A 96 -8.62 -2.53 4.53
C SER A 96 -8.88 -3.84 3.79
N VAL A 97 -9.25 -4.92 4.49
CA VAL A 97 -9.29 -6.29 3.93
C VAL A 97 -10.11 -6.42 2.65
N LYS A 98 -11.27 -5.76 2.56
CA LYS A 98 -12.13 -5.81 1.36
C LYS A 98 -11.44 -5.15 0.17
N VAL A 99 -10.86 -3.98 0.38
CA VAL A 99 -10.12 -3.24 -0.64
C VAL A 99 -8.88 -4.01 -1.09
N MET A 100 -8.12 -4.59 -0.16
CA MET A 100 -6.92 -5.35 -0.53
C MET A 100 -7.25 -6.62 -1.34
N ARG A 101 -8.37 -7.31 -1.02
CA ARG A 101 -8.89 -8.39 -1.86
C ARG A 101 -9.36 -7.87 -3.22
N GLY A 102 -10.01 -6.70 -3.26
CA GLY A 102 -10.40 -6.03 -4.51
C GLY A 102 -9.20 -5.74 -5.40
N CYS A 103 -8.08 -5.30 -4.82
CA CYS A 103 -6.82 -5.11 -5.54
C CYS A 103 -6.34 -6.41 -6.21
N LEU A 104 -6.40 -7.56 -5.52
CA LEU A 104 -6.03 -8.86 -6.10
C LEU A 104 -6.92 -9.26 -7.30
N VAL A 105 -8.24 -9.07 -7.15
CA VAL A 105 -9.18 -9.37 -8.23
C VAL A 105 -8.89 -8.51 -9.46
N LEU A 106 -8.70 -7.22 -9.26
CA LEU A 106 -8.51 -6.23 -10.34
C LEU A 106 -7.09 -6.21 -10.91
N ASP A 107 -6.10 -6.78 -10.22
CA ASP A 107 -4.75 -6.96 -10.77
C ASP A 107 -4.75 -7.89 -11.99
N ARG A 108 -5.58 -8.93 -11.95
CA ARG A 108 -5.76 -9.88 -13.06
C ARG A 108 -6.30 -9.23 -14.33
N GLU A 109 -6.96 -8.07 -14.18
CA GLU A 109 -7.53 -7.26 -15.25
C GLU A 109 -6.65 -6.04 -15.62
N GLY A 110 -5.51 -5.86 -14.95
CA GLY A 110 -4.65 -4.67 -15.12
C GLY A 110 -5.26 -3.38 -14.53
N ARG A 111 -6.29 -3.47 -13.69
CA ARG A 111 -7.08 -2.36 -13.16
C ARG A 111 -6.71 -2.00 -11.71
N LEU A 112 -5.83 -2.77 -11.08
CA LEU A 112 -5.41 -2.54 -9.69
C LEU A 112 -4.93 -1.10 -9.44
N PRO A 113 -4.06 -0.48 -10.27
CA PRO A 113 -3.54 0.85 -9.95
C PRO A 113 -4.64 1.91 -9.85
N ALA A 114 -5.64 1.86 -10.74
CA ALA A 114 -6.76 2.80 -10.70
C ALA A 114 -7.64 2.59 -9.47
N PHE A 115 -7.95 1.34 -9.14
CA PHE A 115 -8.77 0.99 -7.97
C PHE A 115 -8.06 1.32 -6.65
N ALA A 116 -6.77 0.96 -6.51
CA ALA A 116 -5.99 1.27 -5.31
C ALA A 116 -5.87 2.78 -5.09
N ARG A 117 -5.64 3.57 -6.15
CA ARG A 117 -5.65 5.03 -6.09
C ARG A 117 -6.99 5.55 -5.55
N ALA A 118 -8.11 5.11 -6.13
CA ALA A 118 -9.44 5.50 -5.67
C ALA A 118 -9.67 5.13 -4.20
N ALA A 119 -9.16 3.98 -3.75
CA ALA A 119 -9.26 3.56 -2.35
C ALA A 119 -8.44 4.44 -1.41
N PHE A 120 -7.21 4.79 -1.77
CA PHE A 120 -6.38 5.71 -1.01
C PHE A 120 -7.02 7.10 -0.91
N GLU A 121 -7.51 7.63 -2.02
CA GLU A 121 -8.19 8.94 -2.07
C GLU A 121 -9.46 8.92 -1.22
N ALA A 122 -10.31 7.92 -1.37
CA ALA A 122 -11.54 7.79 -0.59
C ALA A 122 -11.24 7.77 0.92
N TYR A 123 -10.21 7.04 1.35
CA TYR A 123 -9.89 6.94 2.77
C TYR A 123 -9.12 8.17 3.30
N PHE A 124 -8.02 8.56 2.65
CA PHE A 124 -7.14 9.59 3.20
C PHE A 124 -7.53 11.02 2.84
N ARG A 125 -8.19 11.25 1.72
CA ARG A 125 -8.67 12.58 1.32
C ARG A 125 -10.11 12.81 1.78
N ASP A 126 -11.00 11.84 1.51
CA ASP A 126 -12.45 12.02 1.66
C ASP A 126 -12.99 11.44 2.97
N ASP A 127 -12.13 10.87 3.83
CA ASP A 127 -12.48 10.25 5.13
C ASP A 127 -13.60 9.19 5.05
N VAL A 128 -13.61 8.41 3.96
CA VAL A 128 -14.58 7.33 3.72
C VAL A 128 -14.12 6.06 4.44
N ASP A 129 -15.02 5.42 5.18
CA ASP A 129 -14.77 4.11 5.79
C ASP A 129 -14.78 3.01 4.71
N ILE A 130 -13.59 2.67 4.21
CA ILE A 130 -13.38 1.62 3.21
C ILE A 130 -13.50 0.18 3.77
N SER A 131 -13.80 0.02 5.05
CA SER A 131 -14.09 -1.29 5.66
C SER A 131 -15.52 -1.75 5.38
N GLN A 132 -16.42 -0.82 5.08
CA GLN A 132 -17.82 -1.05 4.82
C GLN A 132 -18.10 -1.25 3.34
N ASP A 133 -19.14 -2.02 3.01
CA ASP A 133 -19.54 -2.26 1.61
C ASP A 133 -19.88 -0.95 0.88
N ASP A 134 -20.51 0.00 1.57
CA ASP A 134 -20.83 1.32 1.00
C ASP A 134 -19.57 2.12 0.65
N GLY A 135 -18.52 2.02 1.48
CA GLY A 135 -17.21 2.61 1.19
C GLY A 135 -16.56 1.97 -0.03
N VAL A 136 -16.59 0.63 -0.11
CA VAL A 136 -16.10 -0.11 -1.28
C VAL A 136 -16.87 0.26 -2.54
N ARG A 137 -18.20 0.43 -2.46
CA ARG A 137 -19.04 0.89 -3.58
C ARG A 137 -18.64 2.27 -4.10
N LYS A 138 -18.32 3.21 -3.20
CA LYS A 138 -17.80 4.53 -3.58
C LYS A 138 -16.47 4.43 -4.32
N VAL A 139 -15.56 3.59 -3.84
CA VAL A 139 -14.28 3.33 -4.51
C VAL A 139 -14.50 2.73 -5.89
N CYS A 140 -15.40 1.74 -6.01
CA CYS A 140 -15.76 1.13 -7.29
C CYS A 140 -16.33 2.14 -8.28
N ALA A 141 -17.20 3.03 -7.83
CA ALA A 141 -17.81 4.06 -8.69
C ALA A 141 -16.73 4.98 -9.30
N VAL A 142 -15.75 5.42 -8.50
CA VAL A 142 -14.62 6.24 -8.98
C VAL A 142 -13.72 5.47 -9.94
N ALA A 143 -13.46 4.19 -9.66
CA ALA A 143 -12.61 3.32 -10.48
C ALA A 143 -13.32 2.73 -11.71
N GLY A 144 -14.62 2.99 -11.91
CA GLY A 144 -15.41 2.42 -13.00
C GLY A 144 -15.57 0.90 -12.89
N VAL A 145 -15.67 0.36 -11.67
CA VAL A 145 -15.77 -1.09 -11.37
C VAL A 145 -17.20 -1.43 -10.97
N ASP A 146 -17.70 -2.58 -11.43
CA ASP A 146 -18.96 -3.14 -10.93
C ASP A 146 -18.79 -3.56 -9.47
N ALA A 147 -19.46 -2.86 -8.56
CA ALA A 147 -19.31 -3.04 -7.14
C ALA A 147 -19.93 -4.36 -6.65
N ASP A 148 -21.07 -4.79 -7.21
CA ASP A 148 -21.71 -6.05 -6.81
C ASP A 148 -20.87 -7.25 -7.25
N ALA A 149 -20.38 -7.22 -8.48
CA ALA A 149 -19.46 -8.23 -8.99
C ALA A 149 -18.18 -8.30 -8.16
N LEU A 150 -17.59 -7.15 -7.80
CA LEU A 150 -16.37 -7.12 -6.97
C LEU A 150 -16.64 -7.64 -5.57
N LEU A 151 -17.72 -7.20 -4.89
CA LEU A 151 -18.08 -7.67 -3.54
C LEU A 151 -18.33 -9.18 -3.51
N ALA A 152 -18.92 -9.74 -4.56
CA ALA A 152 -19.05 -11.18 -4.69
C ALA A 152 -17.68 -11.88 -4.87
N ALA A 153 -16.82 -11.35 -5.76
CA ALA A 153 -15.51 -11.92 -6.05
C ALA A 153 -14.56 -11.92 -4.84
N ILE A 154 -14.53 -10.86 -4.04
CA ILE A 154 -13.67 -10.79 -2.83
C ILE A 154 -14.10 -11.73 -1.71
N ALA A 155 -15.29 -12.33 -1.80
CA ALA A 155 -15.77 -13.35 -0.88
C ALA A 155 -15.18 -14.75 -1.21
N ASP A 156 -14.62 -14.95 -2.39
CA ASP A 156 -14.01 -16.19 -2.82
C ASP A 156 -12.86 -16.61 -1.88
N ARG A 157 -12.80 -17.91 -1.61
CA ARG A 157 -11.77 -18.49 -0.77
C ARG A 157 -10.38 -18.33 -1.37
N ALA A 158 -10.25 -18.52 -2.67
CA ALA A 158 -8.97 -18.38 -3.37
C ALA A 158 -8.38 -16.96 -3.21
N VAL A 159 -9.21 -15.91 -3.29
CA VAL A 159 -8.79 -14.52 -3.08
C VAL A 159 -8.36 -14.28 -1.63
N LYS A 160 -9.05 -14.87 -0.67
CA LYS A 160 -8.69 -14.79 0.76
C LYS A 160 -7.35 -15.47 1.03
N ASP A 161 -7.17 -16.66 0.46
CA ASP A 161 -5.96 -17.46 0.63
C ASP A 161 -4.77 -16.78 -0.07
N GLU A 162 -4.96 -16.15 -1.24
CA GLU A 162 -3.94 -15.37 -1.95
C GLU A 162 -3.48 -14.15 -1.13
N LEU A 163 -4.42 -13.39 -0.53
CA LEU A 163 -4.06 -12.25 0.33
C LEU A 163 -3.25 -12.70 1.55
N ARG A 164 -3.60 -13.84 2.13
CA ARG A 164 -2.84 -14.44 3.23
C ARG A 164 -1.45 -14.87 2.76
N ALA A 165 -1.35 -15.56 1.62
CA ALA A 165 -0.09 -16.01 1.08
C ALA A 165 0.88 -14.84 0.81
N ASN A 166 0.40 -13.72 0.27
CA ASN A 166 1.21 -12.50 0.12
C ASN A 166 1.71 -11.96 1.47
N THR A 167 0.87 -12.02 2.50
CA THR A 167 1.26 -11.56 3.86
C THR A 167 2.33 -12.47 4.45
N ASP A 168 2.15 -13.79 4.34
CA ASP A 168 3.08 -14.80 4.84
C ASP A 168 4.41 -14.73 4.08
N GLU A 169 4.39 -14.54 2.76
CA GLU A 169 5.58 -14.35 1.94
C GLU A 169 6.37 -13.10 2.37
N LEU A 170 5.67 -11.97 2.56
CA LEU A 170 6.33 -10.75 3.02
C LEU A 170 7.06 -10.97 4.35
N ILE A 171 6.40 -11.63 5.31
CA ILE A 171 6.99 -11.95 6.62
C ILE A 171 8.21 -12.86 6.44
N ALA A 172 8.10 -13.91 5.64
CA ALA A 172 9.20 -14.85 5.40
C ALA A 172 10.42 -14.18 4.76
N ARG A 173 10.22 -13.13 3.97
CA ARG A 173 11.28 -12.32 3.34
C ARG A 173 11.76 -11.16 4.21
N GLY A 174 11.35 -11.08 5.48
CA GLY A 174 11.81 -10.07 6.44
C GLY A 174 11.08 -8.73 6.37
N GLY A 175 10.01 -8.61 5.60
CA GLY A 175 9.19 -7.40 5.56
C GLY A 175 8.38 -7.25 6.85
N TYR A 176 8.35 -6.04 7.43
CA TYR A 176 7.78 -5.76 8.75
C TYR A 176 6.71 -4.67 8.75
N GLY A 177 6.28 -4.19 7.60
CA GLY A 177 5.27 -3.13 7.48
C GLY A 177 4.95 -2.74 6.03
N SER A 178 4.22 -1.64 5.87
CA SER A 178 3.75 -1.13 4.57
C SER A 178 4.19 0.33 4.36
N PRO A 179 4.75 0.68 3.16
CA PRO A 179 5.08 -0.20 2.07
C PRO A 179 6.40 -0.95 2.29
N THR A 180 6.51 -2.16 1.76
CA THR A 180 7.80 -2.85 1.59
C THR A 180 8.03 -3.10 0.10
N ILE A 181 9.24 -2.86 -0.37
CA ILE A 181 9.60 -2.88 -1.78
C ILE A 181 10.80 -3.80 -1.96
N PHE A 182 10.75 -4.71 -2.93
CA PHE A 182 11.90 -5.52 -3.32
C PHE A 182 12.31 -5.18 -4.73
N VAL A 183 13.62 -5.14 -4.98
CA VAL A 183 14.23 -4.87 -6.29
C VAL A 183 15.22 -5.99 -6.61
N GLY A 184 15.13 -6.55 -7.81
CA GLY A 184 16.07 -7.58 -8.27
C GLY A 184 16.09 -8.85 -7.43
N GLY A 185 14.99 -9.19 -6.75
CA GLY A 185 14.87 -10.33 -5.87
C GLY A 185 14.72 -9.91 -4.41
N ASP A 186 15.77 -10.00 -3.60
CA ASP A 186 15.66 -9.82 -2.15
C ASP A 186 16.24 -8.49 -1.62
N ASP A 187 16.62 -7.55 -2.50
CA ASP A 187 17.08 -6.22 -2.08
C ASP A 187 15.89 -5.38 -1.58
N MET A 188 15.72 -5.32 -0.26
CA MET A 188 14.53 -4.80 0.42
C MET A 188 14.67 -3.33 0.81
N TYR A 189 13.62 -2.57 0.54
CA TYR A 189 13.45 -1.17 0.96
C TYR A 189 12.13 -0.98 1.68
N PHE A 190 12.08 -0.07 2.63
CA PHE A 190 10.89 0.20 3.42
C PHE A 190 10.58 1.70 3.47
N GLY A 191 9.35 2.06 3.15
CA GLY A 191 8.85 3.43 3.27
C GLY A 191 8.99 4.29 2.00
N ASN A 192 8.28 5.40 1.98
CA ASN A 192 8.27 6.37 0.87
C ASN A 192 9.62 7.09 0.71
N ASP A 193 10.29 7.36 1.81
CA ASP A 193 11.55 8.10 1.88
C ASP A 193 12.75 7.34 1.29
N HIS A 194 12.61 6.02 1.10
CA HIS A 194 13.63 5.17 0.48
C HIS A 194 13.47 5.03 -1.05
N LEU A 195 12.49 5.64 -1.68
CA LEU A 195 12.29 5.56 -3.14
C LEU A 195 13.52 6.03 -3.96
N PRO A 196 14.30 7.05 -3.54
CA PRO A 196 15.57 7.36 -4.24
C PRO A 196 16.57 6.19 -4.22
N LEU A 197 16.60 5.39 -3.16
CA LEU A 197 17.45 4.20 -3.08
C LEU A 197 16.93 3.06 -3.97
N VAL A 198 15.60 2.90 -4.06
CA VAL A 198 14.95 1.98 -5.03
C VAL A 198 15.35 2.35 -6.46
N GLN A 199 15.28 3.64 -6.80
CA GLN A 199 15.72 4.14 -8.10
C GLN A 199 17.19 3.83 -8.37
N ALA A 200 18.06 4.07 -7.39
CA ALA A 200 19.51 3.77 -7.52
C ALA A 200 19.76 2.25 -7.67
N ALA A 201 18.98 1.39 -6.99
CA ALA A 201 19.07 -0.06 -7.14
C ALA A 201 18.69 -0.52 -8.55
N LEU A 202 17.60 0.01 -9.10
CA LEU A 202 17.19 -0.26 -10.48
C LEU A 202 18.25 0.15 -11.51
N LEU A 203 18.88 1.31 -11.32
CA LEU A 203 19.96 1.77 -12.19
C LEU A 203 21.18 0.85 -12.10
N ARG A 204 21.57 0.38 -10.93
CA ARG A 204 22.67 -0.60 -10.76
C ARG A 204 22.39 -1.91 -11.50
N LEU A 205 21.15 -2.41 -11.47
CA LEU A 205 20.77 -3.63 -12.19
C LEU A 205 20.82 -3.47 -13.72
N ARG A 206 20.76 -2.25 -14.23
CA ARG A 206 20.91 -1.93 -15.65
C ARG A 206 22.36 -1.81 -16.10
N GLY A 207 23.32 -1.87 -15.16
CA GLY A 207 24.75 -1.71 -15.49
C GLY A 207 25.18 -0.25 -15.66
N HIS A 208 24.47 0.66 -15.02
CA HIS A 208 24.79 2.09 -14.96
C HIS A 208 25.24 2.51 -13.56
#